data_8c2c589bb4f9e2616f6e2b986cbcd26f
#
_entry.id   8c2c589bb4f9e2616f6e2b986cbcd26f
#
_cell.length_a   1.000
_cell.length_b   1.000
_cell.length_c   1.000
_cell.angle_alpha   90.00
_cell.angle_beta   90.00
_cell.angle_gamma   90.00
#
_symmetry.space_group_name_H-M   'P 1'
#
loop_
_entity.id
_entity.type
_entity.pdbx_description
1 polymer ?
#
loop_
_entity_poly.entity_id
_entity_poly.type
_entity_poly.pdbx_seq_one_letter_code
_entity_poly.pdbx_strand_id
1 'polypeptide(L)'
;MRILCLDIGDVRIGVAVSDPLGISTNGIETHLSCGTDADVTYFAELAHSLHAEKILLGLPLNMDGTEGDRAEKVRAFGALLTEKSGLPIDYEDERLTTVEAEEMLIEAGLSRQERRKVIDKVAAEIILRSYLNT
;
A
#
# COMPACT_ATOMS: atom_id res chain seq x y z
N MET A 1 15.53 -0.48 -8.17
CA MET A 1 15.20 -0.03 -6.81
C MET A 1 14.02 -0.85 -6.28
N ARG A 2 14.16 -1.40 -5.10
CA ARG A 2 13.09 -2.16 -4.47
C ARG A 2 12.22 -1.24 -3.62
N ILE A 3 10.91 -1.28 -3.86
CA ILE A 3 9.94 -0.40 -3.20
C ILE A 3 8.93 -1.23 -2.43
N LEU A 4 8.71 -0.88 -1.17
CA LEU A 4 7.63 -1.44 -0.35
C LEU A 4 6.42 -0.52 -0.47
N CYS A 5 5.28 -1.07 -0.88
CA CYS A 5 4.04 -0.31 -1.04
C CYS A 5 3.01 -0.71 0.01
N LEU A 6 2.38 0.27 0.62
CA LEU A 6 1.34 0.07 1.62
C LEU A 6 0.05 0.78 1.20
N ASP A 7 -1.05 0.05 1.28
CA ASP A 7 -2.40 0.61 1.14
C ASP A 7 -3.03 0.65 2.54
N ILE A 8 -3.03 1.84 3.14
CA ILE A 8 -3.42 2.02 4.54
C ILE A 8 -4.94 2.09 4.67
N GLY A 9 -5.54 1.03 5.22
CA GLY A 9 -6.96 1.02 5.60
C GLY A 9 -7.13 1.21 7.09
N ASP A 10 -8.37 1.35 7.55
CA ASP A 10 -8.69 1.53 8.97
C ASP A 10 -8.45 0.25 9.78
N VAL A 11 -8.72 -0.89 9.18
CA VAL A 11 -8.62 -2.21 9.84
C VAL A 11 -7.46 -3.02 9.26
N ARG A 12 -7.24 -2.93 7.95
CA ARG A 12 -6.25 -3.72 7.23
C ARG A 12 -5.33 -2.83 6.42
N ILE A 13 -4.09 -3.27 6.28
CA ILE A 13 -3.08 -2.61 5.45
C ILE A 13 -2.63 -3.63 4.41
N GLY A 14 -2.87 -3.31 3.14
CA GLY A 14 -2.39 -4.12 2.03
C GLY A 14 -0.92 -3.86 1.78
N VAL A 15 -0.14 -4.91 1.50
CA VAL A 15 1.31 -4.82 1.37
C VAL A 15 1.77 -5.47 0.07
N ALA A 16 2.54 -4.73 -0.71
CA ALA A 16 3.16 -5.22 -1.94
C ALA A 16 4.61 -4.77 -1.99
N VAL A 17 5.40 -5.46 -2.78
CA VAL A 17 6.82 -5.13 -2.95
C VAL A 17 7.22 -5.29 -4.41
N SER A 18 8.09 -4.43 -4.92
CA SER A 18 8.68 -4.62 -6.23
C SER A 18 9.93 -5.51 -6.12
N ASP A 19 10.35 -6.09 -7.25
CA ASP A 19 11.62 -6.78 -7.32
C ASP A 19 12.78 -5.78 -7.20
N PRO A 20 14.03 -6.23 -7.01
CA PRO A 20 15.17 -5.31 -6.87
C PRO A 20 15.38 -4.39 -8.06
N LEU A 21 14.91 -4.78 -9.25
CA LEU A 21 15.03 -3.96 -10.48
C LEU A 21 13.86 -3.00 -10.67
N GLY A 22 12.80 -3.14 -9.86
CA GLY A 22 11.61 -2.30 -9.98
C GLY A 22 10.77 -2.58 -11.22
N ILE A 23 10.79 -3.82 -11.72
CA ILE A 23 10.08 -4.22 -12.94
C ILE A 23 8.75 -4.89 -12.61
N SER A 24 8.74 -5.82 -11.66
CA SER A 24 7.56 -6.57 -11.28
C SER A 24 7.08 -6.21 -9.88
N THR A 25 5.80 -6.47 -9.61
CA THR A 25 5.19 -6.22 -8.32
C THR A 25 4.61 -7.51 -7.76
N ASN A 26 4.63 -7.65 -6.45
CA ASN A 26 4.13 -8.83 -5.78
C ASN A 26 3.41 -8.46 -4.49
N GLY A 27 2.15 -8.83 -4.37
CA GLY A 27 1.40 -8.69 -3.13
C GLY A 27 1.88 -9.71 -2.13
N ILE A 28 2.29 -9.28 -0.95
CA ILE A 28 2.91 -10.18 0.02
C ILE A 28 2.04 -10.46 1.23
N GLU A 29 1.22 -9.53 1.67
CA GLU A 29 0.32 -9.78 2.79
C GLU A 29 -0.80 -8.76 2.89
N THR A 30 -1.83 -9.12 3.65
CA THR A 30 -2.82 -8.20 4.17
C THR A 30 -2.60 -8.18 5.69
N HIS A 31 -2.06 -7.06 6.17
CA HIS A 31 -1.70 -6.90 7.59
C HIS A 31 -2.89 -6.38 8.38
N LEU A 32 -3.22 -7.05 9.47
CA LEU A 32 -4.26 -6.57 10.39
C LEU A 32 -3.65 -5.49 11.28
N SER A 33 -4.23 -4.28 11.23
CA SER A 33 -3.70 -3.15 12.00
C SER A 33 -3.72 -3.42 13.51
N CYS A 34 -2.61 -3.09 14.16
CA CYS A 34 -2.43 -3.23 15.61
C CYS A 34 -2.28 -1.88 16.29
N GLY A 35 -2.66 -0.78 15.61
CA GLY A 35 -2.46 0.58 16.08
C GLY A 35 -1.28 1.25 15.39
N THR A 36 -1.29 2.57 15.37
CA THR A 36 -0.32 3.35 14.59
C THR A 36 1.13 3.06 14.96
N ASP A 37 1.47 3.10 16.24
CA ASP A 37 2.85 2.89 16.67
C ASP A 37 3.36 1.48 16.35
N ALA A 38 2.53 0.47 16.61
CA ALA A 38 2.88 -0.93 16.32
C ALA A 38 3.03 -1.14 14.82
N ASP A 39 2.13 -0.58 14.01
CA ASP A 39 2.17 -0.72 12.56
C ASP A 39 3.40 -0.01 11.97
N VAL A 40 3.72 1.19 12.44
CA VAL A 40 4.91 1.93 11.99
C VAL A 40 6.18 1.11 12.28
N THR A 41 6.29 0.55 13.47
CA THR A 41 7.43 -0.28 13.83
C THR A 41 7.50 -1.54 12.95
N TYR A 42 6.37 -2.20 12.74
CA TYR A 42 6.30 -3.40 11.91
C TYR A 42 6.77 -3.12 10.49
N PHE A 43 6.26 -2.05 9.87
CA PHE A 43 6.60 -1.77 8.46
C PHE A 43 8.01 -1.20 8.29
N ALA A 44 8.53 -0.48 9.29
CA ALA A 44 9.93 -0.06 9.26
C ALA A 44 10.85 -1.29 9.27
N GLU A 45 10.56 -2.27 10.12
CA GLU A 45 11.33 -3.52 10.19
C GLU A 45 11.17 -4.36 8.92
N LEU A 46 9.95 -4.45 8.39
CA LEU A 46 9.68 -5.18 7.15
C LEU A 46 10.44 -4.58 5.98
N ALA A 47 10.42 -3.25 5.85
CA ALA A 47 11.15 -2.57 4.79
C ALA A 47 12.64 -2.90 4.83
N HIS A 48 13.23 -2.88 6.01
CA HIS A 48 14.65 -3.21 6.17
C HIS A 48 14.93 -4.68 5.90
N SER A 49 14.07 -5.59 6.35
CA SER A 49 14.24 -7.02 6.12
C SER A 49 14.14 -7.38 4.64
N LEU A 50 13.34 -6.65 3.89
CA LEU A 50 13.17 -6.84 2.44
C LEU A 50 14.21 -6.06 1.61
N HIS A 51 15.08 -5.31 2.26
CA HIS A 51 16.06 -4.43 1.60
C HIS A 51 15.38 -3.40 0.69
N ALA A 52 14.23 -2.88 1.10
CA ALA A 52 13.55 -1.82 0.37
C ALA A 52 14.34 -0.52 0.48
N GLU A 53 14.39 0.23 -0.60
CA GLU A 53 15.09 1.52 -0.66
C GLU A 53 14.15 2.70 -0.56
N LYS A 54 12.85 2.45 -0.72
CA LYS A 54 11.80 3.46 -0.66
C LYS A 54 10.51 2.80 -0.19
N ILE A 55 9.66 3.59 0.47
CA ILE A 55 8.31 3.17 0.84
C ILE A 55 7.32 4.04 0.06
N LEU A 56 6.34 3.41 -0.55
CA LEU A 56 5.27 4.07 -1.28
C LEU A 56 3.97 3.89 -0.52
N LEU A 57 3.25 4.98 -0.28
CA LEU A 57 1.93 4.93 0.36
C LEU A 57 0.86 5.35 -0.65
N GLY A 58 -0.21 4.58 -0.74
CA GLY A 58 -1.39 5.00 -1.49
C GLY A 58 -2.04 6.20 -0.81
N LEU A 59 -2.33 7.25 -1.56
CA LEU A 59 -2.94 8.46 -1.00
C LEU A 59 -4.42 8.50 -1.38
N PRO A 60 -5.33 8.38 -0.40
CA PRO A 60 -6.77 8.34 -0.67
C PRO A 60 -7.33 9.75 -0.90
N LEU A 61 -7.28 10.20 -2.15
CA LEU A 61 -7.82 11.49 -2.54
C LEU A 61 -9.34 11.42 -2.71
N ASN A 62 -10.01 12.56 -2.50
CA ASN A 62 -11.41 12.72 -2.89
C ASN A 62 -11.53 12.63 -4.41
N MET A 63 -12.72 12.36 -4.92
CA MET A 63 -12.92 12.16 -6.36
C MET A 63 -12.57 13.41 -7.19
N ASP A 64 -12.62 14.59 -6.57
CA ASP A 64 -12.20 15.84 -7.21
C ASP A 64 -10.70 16.11 -7.14
N GLY A 65 -9.93 15.19 -6.55
CA GLY A 65 -8.48 15.29 -6.40
C GLY A 65 -8.01 16.01 -5.15
N THR A 66 -8.92 16.47 -4.29
CA THR A 66 -8.54 17.14 -3.04
C THR A 66 -8.22 16.11 -1.95
N GLU A 67 -7.45 16.56 -0.96
CA GLU A 67 -7.12 15.75 0.21
C GLU A 67 -8.12 16.00 1.33
N GLY A 68 -8.64 14.90 1.89
CA GLY A 68 -9.53 14.94 3.04
C GLY A 68 -8.89 14.29 4.26
N ASP A 69 -9.74 13.92 5.22
CA ASP A 69 -9.27 13.34 6.50
C ASP A 69 -8.47 12.06 6.33
N ARG A 70 -8.84 11.21 5.38
CA ARG A 70 -8.12 9.96 5.14
C ARG A 70 -6.73 10.21 4.58
N ALA A 71 -6.59 11.18 3.69
CA ALA A 71 -5.29 11.57 3.16
C ALA A 71 -4.40 12.14 4.26
N GLU A 72 -4.97 12.93 5.15
CA GLU A 72 -4.23 13.48 6.30
C GLU A 72 -3.71 12.36 7.22
N LYS A 73 -4.51 11.33 7.47
CA LYS A 73 -4.10 10.18 8.27
C LYS A 73 -2.94 9.43 7.62
N VAL A 74 -3.00 9.24 6.30
CA VAL A 74 -1.93 8.57 5.56
C VAL A 74 -0.64 9.39 5.63
N ARG A 75 -0.73 10.70 5.46
CA ARG A 75 0.45 11.57 5.57
C ARG A 75 1.05 11.57 6.97
N ALA A 76 0.22 11.55 8.01
CA ALA A 76 0.69 11.44 9.39
C ALA A 76 1.40 10.11 9.63
N PHE A 77 0.84 9.02 9.12
CA PHE A 77 1.47 7.71 9.17
C PHE A 77 2.82 7.72 8.44
N GLY A 78 2.85 8.32 7.25
CA GLY A 78 4.07 8.46 6.45
C GLY A 78 5.17 9.23 7.17
N ALA A 79 4.83 10.30 7.87
CA ALA A 79 5.80 11.08 8.62
C ALA A 79 6.45 10.25 9.73
N LEU A 80 5.63 9.48 10.47
CA LEU A 80 6.14 8.57 11.52
C LEU A 80 7.00 7.45 10.93
N LEU A 81 6.60 6.94 9.79
CA LEU A 81 7.31 5.85 9.12
C LEU A 81 8.65 6.32 8.57
N THR A 82 8.72 7.54 8.02
CA THR A 82 9.97 8.16 7.58
C THR A 82 10.95 8.27 8.75
N GLU A 83 10.46 8.75 9.88
CA GLU A 83 11.28 8.93 11.09
C GLU A 83 11.79 7.58 11.60
N LYS A 84 10.93 6.57 11.65
CA LYS A 84 11.30 5.25 12.18
C LYS A 84 12.18 4.44 11.24
N SER A 85 11.90 4.47 9.95
CA SER A 85 12.61 3.64 8.96
C SER A 85 13.89 4.29 8.42
N GLY A 86 13.92 5.62 8.39
CA GLY A 86 15.00 6.37 7.74
C GLY A 86 14.93 6.31 6.20
N LEU A 87 13.87 5.77 5.63
CA LEU A 87 13.71 5.63 4.18
C LEU A 87 12.86 6.76 3.62
N PRO A 88 13.12 7.15 2.36
CA PRO A 88 12.25 8.13 1.69
C PRO A 88 10.89 7.53 1.45
N ILE A 89 9.85 8.37 1.56
CA ILE A 89 8.47 7.97 1.34
C ILE A 89 7.89 8.81 0.22
N ASP A 90 7.17 8.14 -0.69
CA ASP A 90 6.45 8.77 -1.77
C ASP A 90 4.98 8.41 -1.67
N TYR A 91 4.14 9.13 -2.38
CA TYR A 91 2.68 8.92 -2.38
C TYR A 91 2.18 8.75 -3.80
N GLU A 92 1.20 7.87 -3.97
CA GLU A 92 0.55 7.65 -5.26
C GLU A 92 -0.97 7.76 -5.06
N ASP A 93 -1.65 8.47 -5.98
CA ASP A 93 -3.09 8.59 -5.98
C ASP A 93 -3.72 7.19 -6.10
N GLU A 94 -4.60 6.85 -5.15
CA GLU A 94 -5.26 5.54 -5.13
C GLU A 94 -6.76 5.61 -5.43
N ARG A 95 -7.24 6.73 -6.02
CA ARG A 95 -8.64 6.84 -6.41
C ARG A 95 -9.00 5.69 -7.35
N LEU A 96 -10.14 5.04 -7.07
CA LEU A 96 -10.67 3.93 -7.87
C LEU A 96 -9.83 2.65 -7.86
N THR A 97 -8.72 2.60 -7.11
CA THR A 97 -7.89 1.41 -7.02
C THR A 97 -8.64 0.20 -6.47
N THR A 98 -9.47 0.41 -5.44
CA THR A 98 -10.28 -0.66 -4.85
C THR A 98 -11.29 -1.20 -5.87
N VAL A 99 -11.90 -0.32 -6.67
CA VAL A 99 -12.85 -0.73 -7.72
C VAL A 99 -12.13 -1.58 -8.76
N GLU A 100 -10.97 -1.15 -9.22
CA GLU A 100 -10.16 -1.88 -10.19
C GLU A 100 -9.74 -3.25 -9.64
N ALA A 101 -9.29 -3.31 -8.38
CA ALA A 101 -8.91 -4.55 -7.74
C ALA A 101 -10.11 -5.51 -7.63
N GLU A 102 -11.27 -5.00 -7.25
CA GLU A 102 -12.50 -5.78 -7.15
C GLU A 102 -12.88 -6.40 -8.50
N GLU A 103 -12.85 -5.61 -9.57
CA GLU A 103 -13.15 -6.08 -10.92
C GLU A 103 -12.19 -7.18 -11.38
N MET A 104 -10.89 -7.02 -11.12
CA MET A 104 -9.89 -8.02 -11.46
C MET A 104 -10.15 -9.35 -10.77
N LEU A 105 -10.53 -9.32 -9.49
CA LEU A 105 -10.80 -10.53 -8.72
C LEU A 105 -12.09 -11.21 -9.15
N ILE A 106 -13.10 -10.44 -9.53
CA ILE A 106 -14.35 -10.98 -10.09
C ILE A 106 -14.05 -11.69 -11.41
N GLU A 107 -13.29 -11.09 -12.31
CA GLU A 107 -12.90 -11.69 -13.57
C GLU A 107 -12.10 -12.97 -13.38
N ALA A 108 -11.29 -13.04 -12.32
CA ALA A 108 -10.51 -14.22 -11.98
C ALA A 108 -11.38 -15.34 -11.37
N GLY A 109 -12.67 -15.09 -11.14
CA GLY A 109 -13.59 -16.09 -10.65
C GLY A 109 -13.63 -16.29 -9.15
N LEU A 110 -13.05 -15.35 -8.39
CA LEU A 110 -13.05 -15.44 -6.93
C LEU A 110 -14.43 -15.13 -6.36
N SER A 111 -14.83 -15.90 -5.34
CA SER A 111 -16.05 -15.63 -4.60
C SER A 111 -15.92 -14.35 -3.77
N ARG A 112 -17.03 -13.81 -3.29
CA ARG A 112 -17.05 -12.63 -2.44
C ARG A 112 -16.17 -12.80 -1.20
N GLN A 113 -16.25 -13.99 -0.59
CA GLN A 113 -15.48 -14.30 0.61
C GLN A 113 -13.98 -14.40 0.31
N GLU A 114 -13.61 -14.98 -0.83
CA GLU A 114 -12.24 -15.07 -1.27
C GLU A 114 -11.66 -13.69 -1.58
N ARG A 115 -12.47 -12.81 -2.21
CA ARG A 115 -12.03 -11.44 -2.52
C ARG A 115 -11.68 -10.65 -1.27
N ARG A 116 -12.47 -10.77 -0.20
CA ARG A 116 -12.22 -10.06 1.05
C ARG A 116 -10.84 -10.36 1.66
N LYS A 117 -10.32 -11.54 1.42
CA LYS A 117 -9.04 -11.96 1.99
C LYS A 117 -7.84 -11.36 1.28
N VAL A 118 -7.99 -10.99 0.01
CA VAL A 118 -6.84 -10.58 -0.83
C VAL A 118 -6.97 -9.19 -1.42
N ILE A 119 -8.14 -8.54 -1.30
CA ILE A 119 -8.41 -7.26 -1.95
C ILE A 119 -7.38 -6.17 -1.58
N ASP A 120 -6.98 -6.12 -0.33
CA ASP A 120 -6.06 -5.07 0.13
C ASP A 120 -4.65 -5.24 -0.45
N LYS A 121 -4.14 -6.46 -0.51
CA LYS A 121 -2.81 -6.66 -1.10
C LYS A 121 -2.84 -6.51 -2.63
N VAL A 122 -3.95 -6.84 -3.28
CA VAL A 122 -4.11 -6.59 -4.72
C VAL A 122 -4.20 -5.09 -4.99
N ALA A 123 -4.89 -4.34 -4.15
CA ALA A 123 -4.92 -2.88 -4.23
C ALA A 123 -3.49 -2.30 -4.10
N ALA A 124 -2.70 -2.80 -3.16
CA ALA A 124 -1.30 -2.36 -3.00
C ALA A 124 -0.47 -2.68 -4.25
N GLU A 125 -0.67 -3.84 -4.88
CA GLU A 125 0.00 -4.19 -6.14
C GLU A 125 -0.35 -3.20 -7.25
N ILE A 126 -1.62 -2.82 -7.36
CA ILE A 126 -2.08 -1.89 -8.40
C ILE A 126 -1.47 -0.50 -8.18
N ILE A 127 -1.45 -0.02 -6.94
CA ILE A 127 -0.84 1.26 -6.59
C ILE A 127 0.65 1.26 -6.98
N LEU A 128 1.36 0.21 -6.61
CA LEU A 128 2.79 0.09 -6.91
C LEU A 128 3.04 0.01 -8.42
N ARG A 129 2.25 -0.77 -9.13
CA ARG A 129 2.38 -0.88 -10.58
C ARG A 129 2.14 0.45 -11.28
N SER A 130 1.13 1.19 -10.85
CA SER A 130 0.84 2.52 -11.38
C SER A 130 2.03 3.46 -11.18
N TYR A 131 2.62 3.44 -10.01
CA TYR A 131 3.80 4.25 -9.69
C TYR A 131 5.00 3.91 -10.56
N LEU A 132 5.26 2.61 -10.76
CA LEU A 132 6.40 2.15 -11.54
C LEU A 132 6.25 2.46 -13.04
N ASN A 133 5.04 2.61 -13.52
CA ASN A 133 4.74 2.86 -14.94
C ASN A 133 4.62 4.34 -15.30
N THR A 134 4.87 5.24 -14.38
CA THR A 134 4.85 6.68 -14.67
C THR A 134 6.18 7.24 -15.11
#